data_10fed04d6faa9e3c1b320af9684c537b
#
_entry.id   10fed04d6faa9e3c1b320af9684c537b
#
_cell.length_a   1.000
_cell.length_b   1.000
_cell.length_c   1.000
_cell.angle_alpha   90.00
_cell.angle_beta   90.00
_cell.angle_gamma   90.00
#
_symmetry.space_group_name_H-M   'P 1'
#
loop_
_entity.id
_entity.type
_entity.pdbx_description
1 polymer ?
#
loop_
_entity_poly.entity_id
_entity_poly.type
_entity_poly.pdbx_seq_one_letter_code
_entity_poly.pdbx_strand_id
1 'polypeptide(L)'
;MGRDQIVTYANQSCADWVGCSLEELISTRLVYTSQTTGSEIENRAQGLCPPPEYLSPTESPDLDMAECVFAVSAFQPETDGSQKSWRQATLVPLFDAEQNQLGVLVTCSEKELSEPPTVDPIQCAKDSSRIHLALTQIRKNADRIYSLESLVGSSSYSTRLRRQVKTAIDSSVDLLITGAPGAGKEHLARTIHAARDQEHQSELLPIHCSIADQQLIQQNIKDIVASRPPQQATENKTQDWLLLLDVDQLGEAAQHELLGFFRLPNFPLRTIATATHPLLELAQKKLYSSELANYLSTMKISLAALADRQMDISFLAQALLERDNFRREKQLSGFSQTAMQRLTEFEWPENIDQLNRTIQHAAQKATGAEIQESDLPDDFHHALKAMRIGVATETEINLDKYLGEIEAELVSRALKQAKGNKTKASKLLGVSRPKLLRRIQFFNLETSLDTSEEISGELDSSAFKELK
;
A
#
# COMPACT_ATOMS: atom_id res chain seq x y z
N MET A 1 -4.20 24.59 13.20
CA MET A 1 -4.46 23.90 11.94
C MET A 1 -5.94 23.57 11.88
N GLY A 2 -6.62 23.90 10.76
CA GLY A 2 -8.04 23.65 10.57
C GLY A 2 -8.36 22.18 10.26
N ARG A 3 -9.65 21.83 10.23
CA ARG A 3 -10.13 20.48 9.83
C ARG A 3 -9.78 20.12 8.38
N ASP A 4 -9.64 21.10 7.54
CA ASP A 4 -9.22 21.01 6.13
C ASP A 4 -7.71 20.81 5.96
N GLN A 5 -6.99 20.64 7.10
CA GLN A 5 -5.55 20.48 7.18
C GLN A 5 -4.76 21.70 6.68
N ILE A 6 -5.41 22.84 6.59
CA ILE A 6 -4.75 24.10 6.29
C ILE A 6 -4.19 24.71 7.57
N VAL A 7 -2.96 25.19 7.50
CA VAL A 7 -2.34 25.97 8.59
C VAL A 7 -3.01 27.34 8.67
N THR A 8 -3.79 27.55 9.72
CA THR A 8 -4.53 28.81 9.94
C THR A 8 -3.76 29.78 10.81
N TYR A 9 -2.83 29.27 11.62
CA TYR A 9 -1.97 30.08 12.50
C TYR A 9 -0.62 29.39 12.71
N ALA A 10 0.45 30.14 12.73
CA ALA A 10 1.77 29.71 13.11
C ALA A 10 2.48 30.88 13.85
N ASN A 11 3.46 30.58 14.70
CA ASN A 11 4.33 31.60 15.27
C ASN A 11 5.67 31.65 14.52
N GLN A 12 6.44 32.73 14.75
CA GLN A 12 7.73 32.95 14.07
C GLN A 12 8.72 31.81 14.31
N SER A 13 8.78 31.27 15.55
CA SER A 13 9.67 30.16 15.86
C SER A 13 9.34 28.87 15.09
N CYS A 14 8.07 28.63 14.78
CA CYS A 14 7.65 27.51 13.94
C CYS A 14 8.09 27.74 12.49
N ALA A 15 7.88 28.93 11.95
CA ALA A 15 8.29 29.28 10.60
C ALA A 15 9.82 29.20 10.42
N ASP A 16 10.58 29.70 11.40
CA ASP A 16 12.04 29.64 11.42
C ASP A 16 12.52 28.17 11.45
N TRP A 17 11.86 27.33 12.25
CA TRP A 17 12.20 25.90 12.33
C TRP A 17 11.91 25.15 11.03
N VAL A 18 10.79 25.45 10.37
CA VAL A 18 10.44 24.90 9.04
C VAL A 18 11.37 25.47 7.94
N GLY A 19 11.97 26.64 8.17
CA GLY A 19 12.83 27.32 7.21
C GLY A 19 12.06 28.01 6.09
N CYS A 20 10.90 28.61 6.41
CA CYS A 20 10.07 29.38 5.48
C CYS A 20 9.55 30.66 6.15
N SER A 21 8.97 31.55 5.37
CA SER A 21 8.32 32.74 5.94
C SER A 21 6.98 32.38 6.60
N LEU A 22 6.54 33.19 7.55
CA LEU A 22 5.27 32.99 8.25
C LEU A 22 4.06 33.06 7.26
N GLU A 23 4.14 33.96 6.27
CA GLU A 23 3.10 34.12 5.27
C GLU A 23 2.98 32.91 4.36
N GLU A 24 4.09 32.28 4.01
CA GLU A 24 4.11 31.06 3.20
C GLU A 24 3.58 29.84 3.97
N LEU A 25 3.86 29.75 5.27
CA LEU A 25 3.40 28.64 6.11
C LEU A 25 1.90 28.71 6.37
N ILE A 26 1.36 29.93 6.59
CA ILE A 26 -0.07 30.13 6.75
C ILE A 26 -0.76 29.89 5.38
N SER A 27 -1.87 29.21 5.40
CA SER A 27 -2.63 28.75 4.22
C SER A 27 -2.01 27.57 3.47
N THR A 28 -0.87 27.02 3.90
CA THR A 28 -0.34 25.78 3.34
C THR A 28 -1.18 24.59 3.82
N ARG A 29 -1.56 23.73 2.87
CA ARG A 29 -2.22 22.44 3.18
C ARG A 29 -1.19 21.37 3.47
N LEU A 30 -1.30 20.75 4.64
CA LEU A 30 -0.42 19.66 5.06
C LEU A 30 -1.09 18.31 4.81
N VAL A 31 -0.35 17.37 4.24
CA VAL A 31 -0.84 16.01 3.95
C VAL A 31 -0.18 15.02 4.90
N TYR A 32 -0.98 14.15 5.54
CA TYR A 32 -0.46 13.08 6.38
C TYR A 32 0.14 11.97 5.50
N THR A 33 1.44 12.06 5.27
CA THR A 33 2.18 11.14 4.42
C THR A 33 3.66 11.14 4.79
N SER A 34 4.33 10.03 4.54
CA SER A 34 5.79 9.93 4.65
C SER A 34 6.51 10.24 3.33
N GLN A 35 5.76 10.50 2.24
CA GLN A 35 6.31 10.78 0.91
C GLN A 35 6.43 12.29 0.67
N THR A 36 7.49 12.71 0.01
CA THR A 36 7.68 14.08 -0.45
C THR A 36 7.04 14.24 -1.84
N THR A 37 5.94 14.97 -1.90
CA THR A 37 5.26 15.31 -3.16
C THR A 37 4.53 16.62 -2.93
N GLY A 38 4.93 17.67 -3.56
CA GLY A 38 4.31 18.96 -3.40
C GLY A 38 5.33 20.09 -3.57
N SER A 39 4.96 21.29 -3.17
CA SER A 39 5.90 22.40 -3.10
C SER A 39 6.98 22.15 -2.05
N GLU A 40 8.11 22.83 -2.16
CA GLU A 40 9.21 22.71 -1.21
C GLU A 40 8.76 23.00 0.22
N ILE A 41 7.87 23.99 0.39
CA ILE A 41 7.28 24.38 1.67
C ILE A 41 6.38 23.30 2.23
N GLU A 42 5.50 22.70 1.39
CA GLU A 42 4.64 21.59 1.79
C GLU A 42 5.49 20.41 2.28
N ASN A 43 6.56 20.07 1.57
CA ASN A 43 7.47 18.99 1.95
C ASN A 43 8.20 19.26 3.27
N ARG A 44 8.61 20.49 3.53
CA ARG A 44 9.27 20.88 4.78
C ARG A 44 8.30 20.83 5.96
N ALA A 45 7.10 21.38 5.79
CA ALA A 45 6.10 21.50 6.84
C ALA A 45 5.28 20.20 7.03
N GLN A 46 5.36 19.24 6.11
CA GLN A 46 4.59 18.01 6.11
C GLN A 46 4.68 17.21 7.42
N GLY A 47 5.87 17.17 8.01
CA GLY A 47 6.08 16.51 9.30
C GLY A 47 5.26 17.11 10.45
N LEU A 48 4.74 18.34 10.32
CA LEU A 48 3.85 18.99 11.28
C LEU A 48 2.39 18.57 11.16
N CYS A 49 2.03 17.75 10.16
CA CYS A 49 0.65 17.31 9.98
C CYS A 49 0.26 16.38 11.14
N PRO A 50 -0.74 16.74 11.96
CA PRO A 50 -1.21 15.84 13.02
C PRO A 50 -1.86 14.61 12.41
N PRO A 51 -1.84 13.46 13.11
CA PRO A 51 -2.56 12.28 12.67
C PRO A 51 -4.04 12.59 12.42
N PRO A 52 -4.67 12.07 11.36
CA PRO A 52 -6.04 12.35 10.98
C PRO A 52 -7.09 12.08 12.06
N GLU A 53 -6.79 11.19 13.01
CA GLU A 53 -7.62 10.90 14.19
C GLU A 53 -7.93 12.17 15.00
N TYR A 54 -6.96 13.08 15.10
CA TYR A 54 -7.12 14.34 15.82
C TYR A 54 -7.86 15.42 15.04
N LEU A 55 -8.08 15.23 13.75
CA LEU A 55 -8.78 16.16 12.86
C LEU A 55 -10.21 15.73 12.56
N SER A 56 -10.56 14.46 12.84
CA SER A 56 -11.89 13.91 12.64
C SER A 56 -12.71 13.99 13.94
N PRO A 57 -14.01 14.32 13.88
CA PRO A 57 -14.87 14.25 15.06
C PRO A 57 -14.96 12.78 15.50
N THR A 58 -14.29 12.43 16.59
CA THR A 58 -14.39 11.10 17.20
C THR A 58 -15.52 11.13 18.23
N GLU A 59 -16.32 10.05 18.25
CA GLU A 59 -17.35 9.81 19.28
C GLU A 59 -16.75 9.47 20.66
N SER A 60 -15.44 9.42 20.79
CA SER A 60 -14.77 9.06 22.04
C SER A 60 -14.28 10.31 22.80
N PRO A 61 -14.75 10.51 24.05
CA PRO A 61 -14.40 11.67 24.87
C PRO A 61 -12.99 11.64 25.51
N ASP A 62 -12.13 10.67 25.15
CA ASP A 62 -10.84 10.44 25.82
C ASP A 62 -9.62 11.07 25.11
N LEU A 63 -9.83 11.95 24.13
CA LEU A 63 -8.74 12.61 23.39
C LEU A 63 -8.37 13.97 24.03
N ASP A 64 -8.03 13.99 25.34
CA ASP A 64 -7.73 15.24 26.00
C ASP A 64 -6.41 15.89 25.56
N MET A 65 -5.36 15.14 25.41
CA MET A 65 -4.05 15.60 24.86
C MET A 65 -3.23 14.38 24.43
N ALA A 66 -2.54 14.48 23.30
CA ALA A 66 -1.62 13.43 22.87
C ALA A 66 -0.21 13.98 22.69
N GLU A 67 0.75 13.21 23.13
CA GLU A 67 2.17 13.46 22.84
C GLU A 67 2.58 12.75 21.57
N CYS A 68 3.10 13.50 20.61
CA CYS A 68 3.59 13.00 19.34
C CYS A 68 5.02 13.47 19.09
N VAL A 69 5.75 12.76 18.26
CA VAL A 69 7.06 13.20 17.79
C VAL A 69 6.94 13.63 16.33
N PHE A 70 7.29 14.88 16.09
CA PHE A 70 7.28 15.43 14.74
C PHE A 70 8.69 15.51 14.16
N ALA A 71 8.76 15.29 12.85
CA ALA A 71 9.96 15.50 12.06
C ALA A 71 9.76 16.66 11.09
N VAL A 72 10.70 17.55 11.01
CA VAL A 72 10.73 18.60 10.01
C VAL A 72 12.06 18.55 9.27
N SER A 73 12.02 18.77 7.96
CA SER A 73 13.24 18.91 7.16
C SER A 73 13.85 20.27 7.47
N ALA A 74 14.93 20.31 8.25
CA ALA A 74 15.70 21.54 8.42
C ALA A 74 16.46 21.84 7.13
N PHE A 75 16.22 22.99 6.54
CA PHE A 75 17.04 23.50 5.45
C PHE A 75 18.27 24.20 6.05
N GLN A 76 19.44 23.58 5.91
CA GLN A 76 20.70 24.26 6.11
C GLN A 76 21.29 24.63 4.75
N PRO A 77 21.34 25.91 4.36
CA PRO A 77 21.80 26.34 3.04
C PRO A 77 23.28 26.07 2.75
N GLU A 78 24.06 25.63 3.74
CA GLU A 78 25.52 25.47 3.62
C GLU A 78 25.99 23.99 3.65
N THR A 79 25.13 23.02 3.86
CA THR A 79 25.53 21.60 3.88
C THR A 79 24.69 20.80 2.91
N ASP A 80 25.38 20.05 2.07
CA ASP A 80 24.84 19.17 1.01
C ASP A 80 24.06 17.97 1.61
N GLY A 81 22.90 18.24 2.19
CA GLY A 81 22.02 17.24 2.79
C GLY A 81 21.00 17.86 3.74
N SER A 82 19.74 17.91 3.34
CA SER A 82 18.62 18.28 4.20
C SER A 82 18.52 17.28 5.36
N GLN A 83 19.03 17.67 6.53
CA GLN A 83 18.93 16.85 7.72
C GLN A 83 17.60 17.14 8.41
N LYS A 84 16.75 16.11 8.58
CA LYS A 84 15.50 16.23 9.35
C LYS A 84 15.83 16.44 10.83
N SER A 85 15.26 17.47 11.43
CA SER A 85 15.28 17.67 12.88
C SER A 85 13.98 17.14 13.50
N TRP A 86 14.05 16.66 14.73
CA TRP A 86 12.94 16.03 15.43
C TRP A 86 12.59 16.79 16.68
N ARG A 87 11.31 16.99 16.94
CA ARG A 87 10.82 17.61 18.18
C ARG A 87 9.64 16.85 18.74
N GLN A 88 9.54 16.84 20.06
CA GLN A 88 8.34 16.36 20.73
C GLN A 88 7.27 17.45 20.63
N ALA A 89 6.06 17.06 20.31
CA ALA A 89 4.93 17.94 20.21
C ALA A 89 3.72 17.42 21.00
N THR A 90 2.91 18.35 21.46
CA THR A 90 1.62 18.06 22.09
C THR A 90 0.51 18.56 21.21
N LEU A 91 -0.46 17.71 20.95
CA LEU A 91 -1.65 17.99 20.17
C LEU A 91 -2.80 18.33 21.10
N VAL A 92 -3.42 19.49 20.90
CA VAL A 92 -4.57 19.95 21.68
C VAL A 92 -5.73 20.21 20.72
N PRO A 93 -6.78 19.38 20.73
CA PRO A 93 -7.96 19.63 19.92
C PRO A 93 -8.69 20.89 20.40
N LEU A 94 -9.13 21.73 19.47
CA LEU A 94 -9.85 22.97 19.74
C LEU A 94 -11.31 22.79 19.37
N PHE A 95 -12.20 23.20 20.28
CA PHE A 95 -13.65 23.09 20.11
C PHE A 95 -14.32 24.47 20.18
N ASP A 96 -15.45 24.61 19.50
CA ASP A 96 -16.33 25.78 19.65
C ASP A 96 -17.22 25.64 20.89
N ALA A 97 -18.08 26.67 21.12
CA ALA A 97 -19.03 26.65 22.24
C ALA A 97 -20.11 25.56 22.13
N GLU A 98 -20.30 25.00 20.93
CA GLU A 98 -21.26 23.91 20.63
C GLU A 98 -20.58 22.54 20.64
N GLN A 99 -19.33 22.45 21.10
CA GLN A 99 -18.48 21.26 21.12
C GLN A 99 -18.13 20.69 19.74
N ASN A 100 -18.25 21.49 18.67
CA ASN A 100 -17.72 21.08 17.38
C ASN A 100 -16.22 21.35 17.33
N GLN A 101 -15.44 20.37 16.90
CA GLN A 101 -14.00 20.56 16.75
C GLN A 101 -13.70 21.58 15.65
N LEU A 102 -12.97 22.63 15.96
CA LEU A 102 -12.52 23.66 15.03
C LEU A 102 -11.21 23.29 14.33
N GLY A 103 -10.36 22.55 15.03
CA GLY A 103 -9.04 22.18 14.54
C GLY A 103 -8.16 21.63 15.68
N VAL A 104 -6.85 21.63 15.44
CA VAL A 104 -5.84 21.16 16.40
C VAL A 104 -4.79 22.23 16.58
N LEU A 105 -4.47 22.54 17.83
CA LEU A 105 -3.31 23.33 18.19
C LEU A 105 -2.10 22.38 18.40
N VAL A 106 -1.03 22.62 17.67
CA VAL A 106 0.22 21.86 17.78
C VAL A 106 1.21 22.74 18.51
N THR A 107 1.74 22.26 19.64
CA THR A 107 2.81 22.93 20.39
C THR A 107 4.05 22.05 20.37
N CYS A 108 5.19 22.58 19.89
CA CYS A 108 6.44 21.84 19.80
C CYS A 108 7.39 22.26 20.93
N SER A 109 8.17 21.30 21.45
CA SER A 109 9.25 21.58 22.41
C SER A 109 10.33 22.41 21.74
N GLU A 110 10.99 23.28 22.52
CA GLU A 110 12.17 24.04 22.04
C GLU A 110 13.39 23.15 21.80
N LYS A 111 13.44 22.01 22.51
CA LYS A 111 14.57 21.10 22.44
C LYS A 111 14.41 20.13 21.27
N GLU A 112 15.39 20.12 20.38
CA GLU A 112 15.51 19.12 19.35
C GLU A 112 15.98 17.78 19.93
N LEU A 113 15.38 16.71 19.40
CA LEU A 113 15.80 15.34 19.70
C LEU A 113 16.97 14.99 18.75
N SER A 114 18.08 14.53 19.32
CA SER A 114 19.25 14.09 18.53
C SER A 114 18.95 12.91 17.63
N GLU A 115 18.03 12.06 18.06
CA GLU A 115 17.54 10.91 17.30
C GLU A 115 16.03 10.74 17.54
N PRO A 116 15.26 10.30 16.53
CA PRO A 116 13.87 9.93 16.76
C PRO A 116 13.81 8.74 17.71
N PRO A 117 12.73 8.59 18.49
CA PRO A 117 12.56 7.45 19.36
C PRO A 117 12.70 6.16 18.54
N THR A 118 13.61 5.28 18.97
CA THR A 118 13.83 3.99 18.31
C THR A 118 12.54 3.17 18.38
N VAL A 119 11.96 2.90 17.23
CA VAL A 119 10.74 2.13 17.11
C VAL A 119 11.12 0.71 16.73
N ASP A 120 10.84 -0.26 17.59
CA ASP A 120 11.06 -1.68 17.30
C ASP A 120 10.14 -2.10 16.17
N PRO A 121 10.66 -2.56 15.00
CA PRO A 121 9.84 -2.94 13.84
C PRO A 121 8.77 -4.00 14.16
N ILE A 122 9.04 -4.89 15.12
CA ILE A 122 8.12 -5.98 15.49
C ILE A 122 6.92 -5.43 16.29
N GLN A 123 7.13 -4.40 17.10
CA GLN A 123 6.06 -3.75 17.85
C GLN A 123 5.28 -2.75 17.01
N CYS A 124 5.89 -2.18 15.97
CA CYS A 124 5.26 -1.22 15.08
C CYS A 124 4.11 -1.78 14.24
N ALA A 125 4.15 -3.07 13.90
CA ALA A 125 3.19 -3.69 12.98
C ALA A 125 1.72 -3.64 13.46
N LYS A 126 1.47 -3.17 14.68
CA LYS A 126 0.13 -3.11 15.29
C LYS A 126 -0.44 -1.69 15.47
N ASP A 127 0.36 -0.66 15.21
CA ASP A 127 0.01 0.73 15.48
C ASP A 127 0.37 1.60 14.26
N SER A 128 -0.65 2.14 13.61
CA SER A 128 -0.51 2.94 12.37
C SER A 128 0.39 4.16 12.56
N SER A 129 0.28 4.85 13.69
CA SER A 129 1.11 6.02 13.99
C SER A 129 2.58 5.66 14.12
N ARG A 130 2.89 4.51 14.71
CA ARG A 130 4.27 4.00 14.79
C ARG A 130 4.81 3.54 13.44
N ILE A 131 3.96 2.93 12.61
CA ILE A 131 4.34 2.56 11.23
C ILE A 131 4.63 3.82 10.43
N HIS A 132 3.78 4.86 10.53
CA HIS A 132 4.02 6.16 9.88
C HIS A 132 5.35 6.78 10.31
N LEU A 133 5.62 6.81 11.62
CA LEU A 133 6.89 7.31 12.15
C LEU A 133 8.09 6.52 11.62
N ALA A 134 8.00 5.18 11.61
CA ALA A 134 9.05 4.31 11.06
C ALA A 134 9.25 4.56 9.55
N LEU A 135 8.18 4.73 8.78
CA LEU A 135 8.25 5.10 7.36
C LEU A 135 8.92 6.46 7.16
N THR A 136 8.58 7.45 7.97
CA THR A 136 9.20 8.78 7.93
C THR A 136 10.69 8.70 8.25
N GLN A 137 11.11 7.80 9.15
CA GLN A 137 12.54 7.57 9.45
C GLN A 137 13.27 6.88 8.29
N ILE A 138 12.65 5.87 7.67
CA ILE A 138 13.24 5.14 6.52
C ILE A 138 13.39 6.08 5.32
N ARG A 139 12.45 7.00 5.14
CA ARG A 139 12.41 7.94 3.99
C ARG A 139 13.09 9.28 4.30
N LYS A 140 14.22 9.26 4.97
CA LYS A 140 14.91 10.47 5.44
C LYS A 140 15.22 11.52 4.38
N ASN A 141 15.33 11.17 3.10
CA ASN A 141 15.79 12.05 2.02
C ASN A 141 15.01 11.85 0.70
N ALA A 142 13.74 11.41 0.74
CA ALA A 142 13.00 11.08 -0.49
C ALA A 142 12.33 12.30 -1.11
N ASP A 143 13.07 13.07 -1.88
CA ASP A 143 12.50 14.18 -2.67
C ASP A 143 11.71 13.75 -3.91
N ARG A 144 11.53 12.43 -4.17
CA ARG A 144 10.96 11.92 -5.42
C ARG A 144 10.17 10.63 -5.23
N ILE A 145 9.10 10.48 -6.04
CA ILE A 145 8.27 9.26 -6.12
C ILE A 145 9.12 8.00 -6.40
N TYR A 146 10.21 8.16 -7.14
CA TYR A 146 11.16 7.10 -7.50
C TYR A 146 12.50 7.32 -6.79
N SER A 147 12.52 7.20 -5.47
CA SER A 147 13.75 7.23 -4.68
C SER A 147 14.06 5.84 -4.12
N LEU A 148 15.31 5.59 -3.75
CA LEU A 148 15.72 4.34 -3.05
C LEU A 148 14.89 4.08 -1.79
N GLU A 149 14.46 5.14 -1.16
CA GLU A 149 13.67 5.14 0.07
C GLU A 149 12.21 4.77 -0.18
N SER A 150 11.75 4.81 -1.45
CA SER A 150 10.45 4.26 -1.84
C SER A 150 10.42 2.72 -1.74
N LEU A 151 11.59 2.07 -1.64
CA LEU A 151 11.70 0.62 -1.40
C LEU A 151 11.48 0.32 0.08
N VAL A 152 10.23 0.42 0.47
CA VAL A 152 9.78 0.23 1.85
C VAL A 152 9.85 -1.25 2.25
N GLY A 153 10.24 -1.49 3.50
CA GLY A 153 10.26 -2.83 4.10
C GLY A 153 11.36 -2.97 5.15
N SER A 154 11.09 -3.75 6.17
CA SER A 154 11.99 -4.02 7.30
C SER A 154 12.61 -5.42 7.27
N SER A 155 12.16 -6.29 6.37
CA SER A 155 12.63 -7.67 6.26
C SER A 155 14.11 -7.76 5.83
N SER A 156 14.73 -8.89 6.13
CA SER A 156 16.09 -9.22 5.64
C SER A 156 16.15 -9.22 4.11
N TYR A 157 15.05 -9.62 3.46
CA TYR A 157 14.89 -9.55 2.02
C TYR A 157 14.97 -8.09 1.52
N SER A 158 14.19 -7.18 2.10
CA SER A 158 14.17 -5.77 1.70
C SER A 158 15.52 -5.08 1.93
N THR A 159 16.22 -5.45 2.99
CA THR A 159 17.59 -4.99 3.24
C THR A 159 18.57 -5.49 2.19
N ARG A 160 18.49 -6.76 1.78
CA ARG A 160 19.30 -7.32 0.69
C ARG A 160 18.96 -6.68 -0.65
N LEU A 161 17.67 -6.49 -0.95
CA LEU A 161 17.21 -5.85 -2.16
C LEU A 161 17.78 -4.43 -2.30
N ARG A 162 17.71 -3.61 -1.24
CA ARG A 162 18.29 -2.25 -1.26
C ARG A 162 19.79 -2.25 -1.56
N ARG A 163 20.56 -3.23 -1.05
CA ARG A 163 21.98 -3.37 -1.39
C ARG A 163 22.20 -3.73 -2.86
N GLN A 164 21.41 -4.67 -3.40
CA GLN A 164 21.46 -5.03 -4.82
C GLN A 164 21.11 -3.85 -5.72
N VAL A 165 20.07 -3.09 -5.35
CA VAL A 165 19.65 -1.89 -6.06
C VAL A 165 20.75 -0.82 -6.02
N LYS A 166 21.40 -0.59 -4.87
CA LYS A 166 22.53 0.33 -4.77
C LYS A 166 23.66 -0.08 -5.71
N THR A 167 24.04 -1.36 -5.73
CA THR A 167 25.06 -1.87 -6.68
C THR A 167 24.60 -1.67 -8.13
N ALA A 168 23.31 -1.86 -8.44
CA ALA A 168 22.78 -1.60 -9.75
C ALA A 168 22.87 -0.12 -10.15
N ILE A 169 22.59 0.79 -9.22
CA ILE A 169 22.71 2.24 -9.44
C ILE A 169 24.14 2.64 -9.75
N ASP A 170 25.10 2.12 -8.97
CA ASP A 170 26.52 2.42 -9.14
C ASP A 170 27.11 1.82 -10.45
N SER A 171 26.39 0.89 -11.08
CA SER A 171 26.81 0.25 -12.32
C SER A 171 26.10 0.83 -13.54
N SER A 172 26.81 1.01 -14.66
CA SER A 172 26.21 1.44 -15.93
C SER A 172 25.81 0.25 -16.83
N VAL A 173 25.55 -0.92 -16.24
CA VAL A 173 25.28 -2.17 -16.97
C VAL A 173 23.79 -2.33 -17.22
N ASP A 174 23.44 -3.03 -18.32
CA ASP A 174 22.06 -3.43 -18.60
C ASP A 174 21.52 -4.33 -17.48
N LEU A 175 20.24 -4.13 -17.15
CA LEU A 175 19.63 -4.73 -15.98
C LEU A 175 18.35 -5.50 -16.34
N LEU A 176 18.23 -6.72 -15.84
CA LEU A 176 17.01 -7.52 -15.89
C LEU A 176 16.39 -7.61 -14.50
N ILE A 177 15.14 -7.17 -14.38
CA ILE A 177 14.34 -7.29 -13.17
C ILE A 177 13.30 -8.39 -13.37
N THR A 178 13.37 -9.45 -12.58
CA THR A 178 12.43 -10.58 -12.65
C THR A 178 11.56 -10.64 -11.41
N GLY A 179 10.32 -11.11 -11.56
CA GLY A 179 9.40 -11.29 -10.44
C GLY A 179 7.97 -11.54 -10.89
N ALA A 180 7.14 -12.04 -9.98
CA ALA A 180 5.75 -12.31 -10.26
C ALA A 180 4.98 -11.05 -10.73
N PRO A 181 3.84 -11.20 -11.42
CA PRO A 181 2.97 -10.08 -11.75
C PRO A 181 2.64 -9.25 -10.50
N GLY A 182 2.59 -7.93 -10.64
CA GLY A 182 2.29 -7.03 -9.53
C GLY A 182 3.35 -6.90 -8.44
N ALA A 183 4.55 -7.52 -8.59
CA ALA A 183 5.61 -7.46 -7.58
C ALA A 183 6.34 -6.09 -7.52
N GLY A 184 6.03 -5.16 -8.43
CA GLY A 184 6.63 -3.82 -8.48
C GLY A 184 7.86 -3.71 -9.39
N LYS A 185 7.99 -4.56 -10.42
CA LYS A 185 9.12 -4.57 -11.36
C LYS A 185 9.33 -3.23 -12.04
N GLU A 186 8.28 -2.64 -12.58
CA GLU A 186 8.34 -1.34 -13.26
C GLU A 186 8.70 -0.21 -12.29
N HIS A 187 8.10 -0.20 -11.11
CA HIS A 187 8.44 0.78 -10.09
C HIS A 187 9.92 0.73 -9.73
N LEU A 188 10.47 -0.47 -9.55
CA LEU A 188 11.90 -0.65 -9.28
C LEU A 188 12.77 -0.18 -10.44
N ALA A 189 12.39 -0.48 -11.70
CA ALA A 189 13.10 -0.02 -12.88
C ALA A 189 13.19 1.51 -12.95
N ARG A 190 12.05 2.19 -12.73
CA ARG A 190 11.97 3.66 -12.69
C ARG A 190 12.76 4.25 -11.53
N THR A 191 12.73 3.60 -10.36
CA THR A 191 13.52 4.00 -9.19
C THR A 191 15.03 3.93 -9.46
N ILE A 192 15.50 2.84 -10.10
CA ILE A 192 16.91 2.69 -10.44
C ILE A 192 17.34 3.74 -11.48
N HIS A 193 16.51 3.97 -12.50
CA HIS A 193 16.79 5.00 -13.50
C HIS A 193 16.88 6.39 -12.85
N ALA A 194 15.86 6.80 -12.07
CA ALA A 194 15.85 8.09 -11.40
C ALA A 194 17.05 8.31 -10.46
N ALA A 195 17.51 7.23 -9.80
CA ALA A 195 18.69 7.30 -8.92
C ALA A 195 20.02 7.34 -9.67
N ARG A 196 20.08 6.79 -10.90
CA ARG A 196 21.25 6.90 -11.79
C ARG A 196 21.35 8.26 -12.44
N ASP A 197 20.20 8.88 -12.76
CA ASP A 197 20.10 10.16 -13.46
C ASP A 197 19.76 11.29 -12.47
N GLN A 198 20.72 11.64 -11.63
CA GLN A 198 20.57 12.70 -10.63
C GLN A 198 20.39 14.09 -11.25
N GLU A 199 20.92 14.31 -12.45
CA GLU A 199 20.85 15.60 -13.17
C GLU A 199 19.66 15.70 -14.13
N HIS A 200 18.80 14.66 -14.24
CA HIS A 200 17.64 14.61 -15.14
C HIS A 200 17.95 14.87 -16.62
N GLN A 201 19.09 14.40 -17.08
CA GLN A 201 19.55 14.59 -18.45
C GLN A 201 19.24 13.42 -19.36
N SER A 202 18.89 12.24 -18.80
CA SER A 202 18.56 11.05 -19.56
C SER A 202 17.05 10.77 -19.58
N GLU A 203 16.55 10.25 -20.69
CA GLU A 203 15.16 9.82 -20.83
C GLU A 203 15.04 8.31 -20.61
N LEU A 204 13.95 7.89 -19.96
CA LEU A 204 13.55 6.50 -19.83
C LEU A 204 12.39 6.21 -20.78
N LEU A 205 12.65 5.43 -21.82
CA LEU A 205 11.74 5.19 -22.94
C LEU A 205 11.07 3.81 -22.79
N PRO A 206 9.78 3.74 -22.37
CA PRO A 206 9.12 2.48 -22.12
C PRO A 206 8.60 1.84 -23.42
N ILE A 207 8.84 0.53 -23.59
CA ILE A 207 8.21 -0.32 -24.60
C ILE A 207 7.53 -1.49 -23.91
N HIS A 208 6.21 -1.62 -24.12
CA HIS A 208 5.42 -2.75 -23.63
C HIS A 208 5.57 -3.93 -24.58
N CYS A 209 6.37 -4.90 -24.20
CA CYS A 209 6.73 -6.06 -25.02
C CYS A 209 5.55 -7.03 -25.25
N SER A 210 4.54 -7.02 -24.37
CA SER A 210 3.34 -7.84 -24.51
C SER A 210 2.49 -7.51 -25.73
N ILE A 211 2.56 -6.27 -26.22
CA ILE A 211 1.80 -5.79 -27.40
C ILE A 211 2.70 -5.45 -28.57
N ALA A 212 4.01 -5.57 -28.42
CA ALA A 212 4.98 -5.18 -29.42
C ALA A 212 5.27 -6.34 -30.38
N ASP A 213 4.91 -6.14 -31.64
CA ASP A 213 5.33 -7.00 -32.76
C ASP A 213 6.67 -6.53 -33.36
N GLN A 214 7.15 -7.27 -34.37
CA GLN A 214 8.41 -6.93 -35.04
C GLN A 214 8.40 -5.50 -35.62
N GLN A 215 7.28 -5.07 -36.22
CA GLN A 215 7.19 -3.76 -36.89
C GLN A 215 7.19 -2.63 -35.85
N LEU A 216 6.46 -2.80 -34.75
CA LEU A 216 6.43 -1.84 -33.65
C LEU A 216 7.79 -1.70 -32.98
N ILE A 217 8.51 -2.79 -32.71
CA ILE A 217 9.88 -2.74 -32.17
C ILE A 217 10.79 -1.96 -33.14
N GLN A 218 10.72 -2.29 -34.42
CA GLN A 218 11.55 -1.66 -35.43
C GLN A 218 11.27 -0.15 -35.55
N GLN A 219 10.00 0.24 -35.61
CA GLN A 219 9.62 1.65 -35.72
C GLN A 219 9.99 2.43 -34.48
N ASN A 220 9.59 1.97 -33.29
CA ASN A 220 9.87 2.65 -32.04
C ASN A 220 11.37 2.88 -31.82
N ILE A 221 12.20 1.85 -32.03
CA ILE A 221 13.65 2.00 -31.83
C ILE A 221 14.28 2.90 -32.91
N LYS A 222 13.85 2.80 -34.17
CA LYS A 222 14.31 3.70 -35.22
C LYS A 222 13.94 5.15 -34.95
N ASP A 223 12.71 5.42 -34.57
CA ASP A 223 12.23 6.76 -34.25
C ASP A 223 12.98 7.36 -33.07
N ILE A 224 13.20 6.56 -32.03
CA ILE A 224 14.00 6.95 -30.87
C ILE A 224 15.44 7.29 -31.28
N VAL A 225 16.07 6.47 -32.10
CA VAL A 225 17.45 6.70 -32.55
C VAL A 225 17.51 7.87 -33.52
N ALA A 226 16.54 8.02 -34.44
CA ALA A 226 16.51 9.07 -35.45
C ALA A 226 16.20 10.47 -34.86
N SER A 227 15.40 10.54 -33.77
CA SER A 227 15.06 11.80 -33.09
C SER A 227 16.27 12.45 -32.38
N ARG A 228 17.40 11.75 -32.34
CA ARG A 228 18.61 12.22 -31.65
C ARG A 228 19.64 12.77 -32.64
N PRO A 229 20.16 13.98 -32.36
CA PRO A 229 21.27 14.49 -33.19
C PRO A 229 22.47 13.56 -33.08
N PRO A 230 23.19 13.36 -34.18
CA PRO A 230 24.44 12.60 -34.17
C PRO A 230 25.37 13.20 -33.11
N GLN A 231 25.77 12.39 -32.16
CA GLN A 231 26.54 12.82 -30.99
C GLN A 231 27.87 13.44 -31.47
N GLN A 232 27.95 14.78 -31.42
CA GLN A 232 29.24 15.42 -31.25
C GLN A 232 29.75 15.03 -29.86
N ALA A 233 30.91 14.41 -29.84
CA ALA A 233 31.58 13.90 -28.62
C ALA A 233 31.84 15.03 -27.61
N THR A 234 30.86 15.37 -26.82
CA THR A 234 31.03 16.10 -25.56
C THR A 234 31.04 15.06 -24.46
N GLU A 235 32.14 14.99 -23.73
CA GLU A 235 32.51 13.96 -22.75
C GLU A 235 31.53 13.75 -21.56
N ASN A 236 30.40 14.47 -21.48
CA ASN A 236 29.50 14.49 -20.35
C ASN A 236 28.01 14.27 -20.67
N LYS A 237 27.62 13.65 -21.79
CA LYS A 237 26.20 13.38 -22.04
C LYS A 237 25.77 12.04 -21.43
N THR A 238 24.87 12.07 -20.48
CA THR A 238 24.19 10.91 -19.92
C THR A 238 23.46 10.15 -21.02
N GLN A 239 23.63 8.84 -21.06
CA GLN A 239 23.05 7.94 -22.06
C GLN A 239 21.59 7.65 -21.71
N ASP A 240 20.68 7.75 -22.68
CA ASP A 240 19.26 7.42 -22.46
C ASP A 240 19.02 5.92 -22.29
N TRP A 241 17.89 5.59 -21.69
CA TRP A 241 17.56 4.24 -21.28
C TRP A 241 16.29 3.72 -21.97
N LEU A 242 16.38 2.49 -22.44
CA LEU A 242 15.24 1.73 -22.96
C LEU A 242 14.67 0.87 -21.84
N LEU A 243 13.39 1.07 -21.50
CA LEU A 243 12.66 0.25 -20.53
C LEU A 243 11.80 -0.77 -21.26
N LEU A 244 12.23 -2.02 -21.28
CA LEU A 244 11.47 -3.13 -21.87
C LEU A 244 10.59 -3.77 -20.81
N LEU A 245 9.27 -3.59 -20.91
CA LEU A 245 8.29 -4.15 -19.97
C LEU A 245 7.83 -5.52 -20.47
N ASP A 246 7.89 -6.53 -19.56
CA ASP A 246 7.49 -7.92 -19.81
C ASP A 246 8.14 -8.53 -21.06
N VAL A 247 9.46 -8.43 -21.13
CA VAL A 247 10.26 -8.85 -22.29
C VAL A 247 10.17 -10.35 -22.59
N ASP A 248 9.80 -11.17 -21.61
CA ASP A 248 9.53 -12.60 -21.75
C ASP A 248 8.29 -12.91 -22.62
N GLN A 249 7.45 -11.91 -22.90
CA GLN A 249 6.27 -12.04 -23.76
C GLN A 249 6.52 -11.70 -25.23
N LEU A 250 7.75 -11.30 -25.60
CA LEU A 250 8.10 -11.00 -26.99
C LEU A 250 7.96 -12.22 -27.89
N GLY A 251 7.28 -12.05 -29.02
CA GLY A 251 7.26 -13.05 -30.09
C GLY A 251 8.63 -13.25 -30.74
N GLU A 252 8.87 -14.41 -31.36
CA GLU A 252 10.17 -14.80 -31.94
C GLU A 252 10.71 -13.76 -32.93
N ALA A 253 9.87 -13.25 -33.83
CA ALA A 253 10.26 -12.24 -34.82
C ALA A 253 10.71 -10.92 -34.15
N ALA A 254 10.01 -10.49 -33.08
CA ALA A 254 10.36 -9.30 -32.32
C ALA A 254 11.64 -9.49 -31.50
N GLN A 255 11.90 -10.71 -30.98
CA GLN A 255 13.15 -11.05 -30.32
C GLN A 255 14.34 -10.93 -31.27
N HIS A 256 14.20 -11.42 -32.51
CA HIS A 256 15.24 -11.30 -33.52
C HIS A 256 15.51 -9.86 -33.92
N GLU A 257 14.47 -9.06 -34.10
CA GLU A 257 14.60 -7.64 -34.43
C GLU A 257 15.33 -6.87 -33.32
N LEU A 258 14.89 -7.06 -32.06
CA LEU A 258 15.52 -6.43 -30.90
C LEU A 258 17.01 -6.82 -30.77
N LEU A 259 17.33 -8.09 -30.96
CA LEU A 259 18.69 -8.57 -30.93
C LEU A 259 19.53 -7.94 -32.05
N GLY A 260 18.91 -7.72 -33.25
CA GLY A 260 19.54 -7.01 -34.36
C GLY A 260 20.00 -5.60 -33.97
N PHE A 261 19.17 -4.85 -33.23
CA PHE A 261 19.54 -3.54 -32.72
C PHE A 261 20.68 -3.59 -31.70
N PHE A 262 20.64 -4.53 -30.76
CA PHE A 262 21.71 -4.67 -29.76
C PHE A 262 23.07 -5.06 -30.32
N ARG A 263 23.09 -5.67 -31.50
CA ARG A 263 24.32 -6.02 -32.21
C ARG A 263 24.91 -4.85 -33.01
N LEU A 264 24.16 -3.74 -33.14
CA LEU A 264 24.69 -2.58 -33.86
C LEU A 264 25.90 -2.00 -33.10
N PRO A 265 27.01 -1.75 -33.78
CA PRO A 265 28.14 -1.07 -33.19
C PRO A 265 27.68 0.33 -32.71
N ASN A 266 27.96 0.65 -31.45
CA ASN A 266 27.60 1.92 -30.84
C ASN A 266 26.05 2.14 -30.68
N PHE A 267 25.30 1.09 -30.33
CA PHE A 267 23.89 1.26 -29.96
C PHE A 267 23.77 2.28 -28.81
N PRO A 268 23.02 3.37 -29.04
CA PRO A 268 23.12 4.56 -28.16
C PRO A 268 22.33 4.45 -26.85
N LEU A 269 21.61 3.34 -26.61
CA LEU A 269 20.71 3.19 -25.47
C LEU A 269 21.24 2.13 -24.50
N ARG A 270 21.03 2.36 -23.21
CA ARG A 270 21.14 1.34 -22.19
C ARG A 270 19.78 0.70 -21.95
N THR A 271 19.77 -0.49 -21.38
CA THR A 271 18.52 -1.25 -21.25
C THR A 271 18.23 -1.61 -19.78
N ILE A 272 17.00 -1.36 -19.37
CA ILE A 272 16.39 -1.99 -18.20
C ILE A 272 15.23 -2.83 -18.70
N ALA A 273 15.27 -4.14 -18.46
CA ALA A 273 14.21 -5.06 -18.85
C ALA A 273 13.48 -5.62 -17.64
N THR A 274 12.18 -5.83 -17.77
CA THR A 274 11.38 -6.56 -16.79
C THR A 274 10.87 -7.86 -17.40
N ALA A 275 10.80 -8.92 -16.60
CA ALA A 275 10.26 -10.21 -17.02
C ALA A 275 9.54 -10.89 -15.85
N THR A 276 8.49 -11.64 -16.16
CA THR A 276 7.81 -12.49 -15.17
C THR A 276 8.56 -13.81 -15.01
N HIS A 277 9.03 -14.37 -16.10
CA HIS A 277 9.75 -15.65 -16.11
C HIS A 277 11.25 -15.43 -16.32
N PRO A 278 12.12 -16.27 -15.72
CA PRO A 278 13.55 -16.23 -15.96
C PRO A 278 13.87 -16.51 -17.43
N LEU A 279 14.45 -15.53 -18.15
CA LEU A 279 14.72 -15.65 -19.60
C LEU A 279 15.63 -16.83 -19.95
N LEU A 280 16.62 -17.15 -19.10
CA LEU A 280 17.53 -18.27 -19.33
C LEU A 280 16.82 -19.63 -19.25
N GLU A 281 15.80 -19.76 -18.40
CA GLU A 281 14.99 -20.99 -18.33
C GLU A 281 14.09 -21.12 -19.57
N LEU A 282 13.52 -20.01 -20.06
CA LEU A 282 12.75 -20.01 -21.31
C LEU A 282 13.65 -20.36 -22.50
N ALA A 283 14.88 -19.87 -22.51
CA ALA A 283 15.86 -20.20 -23.55
C ALA A 283 16.25 -21.69 -23.54
N GLN A 284 16.43 -22.31 -22.36
CA GLN A 284 16.65 -23.75 -22.23
C GLN A 284 15.47 -24.56 -22.80
N LYS A 285 14.25 -24.08 -22.61
CA LYS A 285 13.03 -24.69 -23.15
C LYS A 285 12.81 -24.36 -24.65
N LYS A 286 13.71 -23.63 -25.29
CA LYS A 286 13.59 -23.15 -26.68
C LYS A 286 12.36 -22.25 -26.94
N LEU A 287 11.86 -21.60 -25.92
CA LEU A 287 10.75 -20.65 -26.00
C LEU A 287 11.24 -19.19 -26.13
N TYR A 288 12.55 -18.97 -25.98
CA TYR A 288 13.16 -17.66 -26.03
C TYR A 288 14.55 -17.74 -26.65
N SER A 289 15.00 -16.67 -27.30
CA SER A 289 16.34 -16.59 -27.89
C SER A 289 17.42 -16.66 -26.81
N SER A 290 18.30 -17.64 -26.87
CA SER A 290 19.40 -17.81 -25.91
C SER A 290 20.34 -16.62 -25.91
N GLU A 291 20.57 -16.05 -27.08
CA GLU A 291 21.49 -14.91 -27.23
C GLU A 291 20.88 -13.64 -26.62
N LEU A 292 19.61 -13.36 -26.90
CA LEU A 292 18.89 -12.23 -26.29
C LEU A 292 18.77 -12.38 -24.78
N ALA A 293 18.48 -13.62 -24.31
CA ALA A 293 18.43 -13.92 -22.87
C ALA A 293 19.76 -13.64 -22.17
N ASN A 294 20.89 -14.04 -22.78
CA ASN A 294 22.23 -13.77 -22.25
C ASN A 294 22.54 -12.27 -22.24
N TYR A 295 22.21 -11.55 -23.33
CA TYR A 295 22.44 -10.12 -23.43
C TYR A 295 21.71 -9.36 -22.30
N LEU A 296 20.40 -9.61 -22.12
CA LEU A 296 19.58 -8.93 -21.13
C LEU A 296 19.87 -9.36 -19.69
N SER A 297 20.45 -10.54 -19.48
CA SER A 297 20.73 -11.09 -18.13
C SER A 297 22.11 -10.72 -17.58
N THR A 298 22.76 -9.69 -18.10
CA THR A 298 24.09 -9.26 -17.66
C THR A 298 24.10 -8.94 -16.15
N MET A 299 23.12 -8.19 -15.67
CA MET A 299 22.85 -7.99 -14.25
C MET A 299 21.39 -8.35 -13.97
N LYS A 300 21.14 -9.09 -12.88
CA LYS A 300 19.79 -9.55 -12.54
C LYS A 300 19.39 -9.20 -11.12
N ILE A 301 18.18 -8.66 -10.95
CA ILE A 301 17.51 -8.49 -9.67
C ILE A 301 16.20 -9.28 -9.69
N SER A 302 16.00 -10.16 -8.70
CA SER A 302 14.76 -10.92 -8.55
C SER A 302 13.90 -10.37 -7.42
N LEU A 303 12.65 -10.00 -7.74
CA LEU A 303 11.66 -9.59 -6.76
C LEU A 303 10.92 -10.80 -6.23
N ALA A 304 10.92 -10.96 -4.91
CA ALA A 304 10.14 -11.98 -4.22
C ALA A 304 8.66 -11.63 -4.25
N ALA A 305 7.81 -12.65 -4.25
CA ALA A 305 6.38 -12.48 -4.05
C ALA A 305 6.09 -11.84 -2.68
N LEU A 306 4.94 -11.19 -2.55
CA LEU A 306 4.56 -10.53 -1.30
C LEU A 306 4.34 -11.55 -0.17
N ALA A 307 3.87 -12.75 -0.52
CA ALA A 307 3.74 -13.88 0.40
C ALA A 307 5.06 -14.28 1.09
N ASP A 308 6.20 -14.15 0.39
CA ASP A 308 7.53 -14.49 0.92
C ASP A 308 8.13 -13.40 1.82
N ARG A 309 7.46 -12.23 1.93
CA ARG A 309 7.90 -11.07 2.70
C ARG A 309 6.78 -10.45 3.52
N GLN A 310 6.00 -11.28 4.21
CA GLN A 310 4.82 -10.86 4.99
C GLN A 310 5.12 -9.74 5.99
N MET A 311 6.32 -9.71 6.58
CA MET A 311 6.73 -8.64 7.51
C MET A 311 6.77 -7.25 6.86
N ASP A 312 6.85 -7.17 5.54
CA ASP A 312 6.87 -5.89 4.83
C ASP A 312 5.46 -5.38 4.49
N ILE A 313 4.41 -6.21 4.64
CA ILE A 313 3.04 -5.88 4.23
C ILE A 313 2.52 -4.66 5.00
N SER A 314 2.75 -4.60 6.31
CA SER A 314 2.28 -3.47 7.13
C SER A 314 2.91 -2.14 6.70
N PHE A 315 4.20 -2.14 6.41
CA PHE A 315 4.91 -0.95 5.92
C PHE A 315 4.45 -0.57 4.51
N LEU A 316 4.29 -1.55 3.62
CA LEU A 316 3.79 -1.32 2.27
C LEU A 316 2.36 -0.80 2.28
N ALA A 317 1.48 -1.39 3.10
CA ALA A 317 0.09 -0.96 3.22
C ALA A 317 0.00 0.50 3.70
N GLN A 318 0.73 0.86 4.76
CA GLN A 318 0.77 2.23 5.25
C GLN A 318 1.31 3.19 4.19
N ALA A 319 2.41 2.83 3.51
CA ALA A 319 3.01 3.65 2.46
C ALA A 319 2.08 3.89 1.27
N LEU A 320 1.31 2.85 0.88
CA LEU A 320 0.32 2.95 -0.19
C LEU A 320 -0.86 3.84 0.20
N LEU A 321 -1.34 3.73 1.44
CA LEU A 321 -2.41 4.57 1.98
C LEU A 321 -1.98 6.03 2.04
N GLU A 322 -0.80 6.32 2.58
CA GLU A 322 -0.25 7.67 2.67
C GLU A 322 -0.07 8.31 1.28
N ARG A 323 0.33 7.53 0.28
CA ARG A 323 0.38 7.99 -1.11
C ARG A 323 -1.01 8.36 -1.64
N ASP A 324 -2.04 7.62 -1.24
CA ASP A 324 -3.42 7.88 -1.66
C ASP A 324 -4.00 9.12 -0.95
N ASN A 325 -3.54 9.47 0.25
CA ASN A 325 -3.96 10.67 0.99
C ASN A 325 -3.78 11.98 0.21
N PHE A 326 -2.79 12.06 -0.70
CA PHE A 326 -2.62 13.25 -1.58
C PHE A 326 -3.81 13.55 -2.47
N ARG A 327 -4.57 12.51 -2.83
CA ARG A 327 -5.71 12.60 -3.76
C ARG A 327 -7.04 12.75 -3.04
N ARG A 328 -7.03 12.71 -1.69
CA ARG A 328 -8.23 12.69 -0.87
C ARG A 328 -8.47 14.01 -0.17
N GLU A 329 -9.73 14.38 -0.05
CA GLU A 329 -10.14 15.48 0.83
C GLU A 329 -10.03 15.09 2.28
N LYS A 330 -10.54 13.89 2.65
CA LYS A 330 -10.42 13.30 3.98
C LYS A 330 -9.23 12.34 4.00
N GLN A 331 -8.26 12.64 4.84
CA GLN A 331 -7.08 11.82 5.03
C GLN A 331 -7.33 10.73 6.07
N LEU A 332 -6.59 9.62 5.91
CA LEU A 332 -6.65 8.47 6.80
C LEU A 332 -5.29 8.29 7.48
N SER A 333 -5.31 7.99 8.79
CA SER A 333 -4.11 7.77 9.58
C SER A 333 -3.48 6.40 9.33
N GLY A 334 -4.31 5.38 9.03
CA GLY A 334 -3.83 4.03 8.85
C GLY A 334 -4.93 3.00 8.90
N PHE A 335 -4.63 1.88 9.54
CA PHE A 335 -5.51 0.71 9.62
C PHE A 335 -5.74 0.34 11.09
N SER A 336 -6.95 -0.09 11.42
CA SER A 336 -7.20 -0.73 12.71
C SER A 336 -6.36 -2.01 12.84
N GLN A 337 -6.10 -2.42 14.07
CA GLN A 337 -5.32 -3.63 14.35
C GLN A 337 -5.91 -4.88 13.66
N THR A 338 -7.24 -5.00 13.65
CA THR A 338 -7.94 -6.12 12.98
C THR A 338 -7.79 -6.05 11.47
N ALA A 339 -7.94 -4.88 10.86
CA ALA A 339 -7.74 -4.69 9.42
C ALA A 339 -6.30 -5.04 9.02
N MET A 340 -5.29 -4.53 9.74
CA MET A 340 -3.89 -4.81 9.47
C MET A 340 -3.56 -6.30 9.60
N GLN A 341 -4.11 -6.98 10.61
CA GLN A 341 -3.96 -8.42 10.76
C GLN A 341 -4.50 -9.17 9.54
N ARG A 342 -5.69 -8.81 9.03
CA ARG A 342 -6.26 -9.43 7.83
C ARG A 342 -5.39 -9.23 6.59
N LEU A 343 -4.84 -8.01 6.42
CA LEU A 343 -3.92 -7.72 5.32
C LEU A 343 -2.65 -8.56 5.38
N THR A 344 -2.10 -8.79 6.58
CA THR A 344 -0.87 -9.59 6.75
C THR A 344 -1.08 -11.09 6.62
N GLU A 345 -2.30 -11.59 6.92
CA GLU A 345 -2.65 -13.02 6.77
C GLU A 345 -2.91 -13.44 5.31
N PHE A 346 -3.13 -12.49 4.40
CA PHE A 346 -3.47 -12.78 3.00
C PHE A 346 -2.22 -13.04 2.15
N GLU A 347 -2.30 -13.97 1.19
CA GLU A 347 -1.15 -14.39 0.36
C GLU A 347 -0.84 -13.44 -0.82
N TRP A 348 -1.76 -12.57 -1.18
CA TRP A 348 -1.60 -11.58 -2.26
C TRP A 348 -1.14 -12.18 -3.61
N PRO A 349 -1.94 -13.02 -4.28
CA PRO A 349 -1.54 -13.66 -5.53
C PRO A 349 -1.13 -12.66 -6.64
N GLU A 350 -1.72 -11.46 -6.68
CA GLU A 350 -1.30 -10.38 -7.58
C GLU A 350 -0.41 -9.34 -6.88
N ASN A 351 0.22 -9.71 -5.78
CA ASN A 351 1.25 -8.97 -5.06
C ASN A 351 0.84 -7.52 -4.68
N ILE A 352 1.73 -6.54 -4.91
CA ILE A 352 1.55 -5.13 -4.50
C ILE A 352 0.38 -4.48 -5.25
N ASP A 353 0.11 -4.87 -6.49
CA ASP A 353 -0.98 -4.28 -7.28
C ASP A 353 -2.35 -4.64 -6.68
N GLN A 354 -2.52 -5.89 -6.21
CA GLN A 354 -3.72 -6.30 -5.51
C GLN A 354 -3.85 -5.60 -4.16
N LEU A 355 -2.76 -5.54 -3.39
CA LEU A 355 -2.72 -4.82 -2.12
C LEU A 355 -3.14 -3.36 -2.31
N ASN A 356 -2.57 -2.67 -3.30
CA ASN A 356 -2.87 -1.28 -3.62
C ASN A 356 -4.36 -1.07 -3.98
N ARG A 357 -4.93 -1.93 -4.85
CA ARG A 357 -6.36 -1.87 -5.21
C ARG A 357 -7.25 -2.10 -3.99
N THR A 358 -6.93 -3.07 -3.16
CA THR A 358 -7.68 -3.37 -1.94
C THR A 358 -7.67 -2.18 -0.98
N ILE A 359 -6.51 -1.54 -0.77
CA ILE A 359 -6.38 -0.35 0.08
C ILE A 359 -7.17 0.83 -0.48
N GLN A 360 -7.09 1.08 -1.78
CA GLN A 360 -7.84 2.17 -2.43
C GLN A 360 -9.35 2.00 -2.26
N HIS A 361 -9.88 0.78 -2.43
CA HIS A 361 -11.30 0.49 -2.22
C HIS A 361 -11.70 0.64 -0.75
N ALA A 362 -10.92 0.09 0.18
CA ALA A 362 -11.17 0.21 1.62
C ALA A 362 -11.17 1.67 2.06
N ALA A 363 -10.19 2.43 1.58
CA ALA A 363 -10.06 3.84 1.90
C ALA A 363 -11.20 4.71 1.32
N GLN A 364 -11.89 4.28 0.25
CA GLN A 364 -13.11 4.93 -0.26
C GLN A 364 -14.33 4.68 0.64
N LYS A 365 -14.39 3.49 1.27
CA LYS A 365 -15.49 3.11 2.18
C LYS A 365 -15.31 3.65 3.60
N ALA A 366 -14.07 3.91 4.00
CA ALA A 366 -13.74 4.34 5.36
C ALA A 366 -14.45 5.63 5.76
N THR A 367 -15.20 5.60 6.85
CA THR A 367 -15.91 6.76 7.42
C THR A 367 -15.12 7.39 8.55
N GLY A 368 -14.30 6.62 9.27
CA GLY A 368 -13.43 7.06 10.36
C GLY A 368 -12.09 7.65 9.90
N ALA A 369 -11.17 7.82 10.83
CA ALA A 369 -9.79 8.21 10.56
C ALA A 369 -8.91 7.02 10.18
N GLU A 370 -9.31 5.80 10.55
CA GLU A 370 -8.64 4.55 10.22
C GLU A 370 -9.53 3.64 9.37
N ILE A 371 -8.91 2.81 8.55
CA ILE A 371 -9.59 1.75 7.81
C ILE A 371 -9.92 0.60 8.78
N GLN A 372 -11.20 0.28 8.89
CA GLN A 372 -11.69 -0.83 9.70
C GLN A 372 -11.74 -2.13 8.88
N GLU A 373 -11.81 -3.29 9.56
CA GLU A 373 -11.98 -4.59 8.87
C GLU A 373 -13.24 -4.61 7.98
N SER A 374 -14.34 -3.94 8.39
CA SER A 374 -15.57 -3.82 7.63
C SER A 374 -15.45 -3.02 6.33
N ASP A 375 -14.42 -2.17 6.22
CA ASP A 375 -14.19 -1.33 5.04
C ASP A 375 -13.47 -2.10 3.94
N LEU A 376 -12.83 -3.22 4.28
CA LEU A 376 -12.16 -4.10 3.29
C LEU A 376 -13.20 -4.66 2.30
N PRO A 377 -12.84 -4.84 1.03
CA PRO A 377 -13.75 -5.35 0.00
C PRO A 377 -14.32 -6.75 0.33
N ASP A 378 -15.57 -7.00 -0.06
CA ASP A 378 -16.21 -8.30 0.16
C ASP A 378 -15.46 -9.44 -0.54
N ASP A 379 -14.93 -9.19 -1.74
CA ASP A 379 -14.12 -10.14 -2.49
C ASP A 379 -12.86 -10.55 -1.71
N PHE A 380 -12.23 -9.60 -1.02
CA PHE A 380 -11.09 -9.87 -0.14
C PHE A 380 -11.50 -10.78 1.02
N HIS A 381 -12.64 -10.52 1.68
CA HIS A 381 -13.14 -11.36 2.76
C HIS A 381 -13.49 -12.78 2.27
N HIS A 382 -14.08 -12.90 1.08
CA HIS A 382 -14.40 -14.19 0.47
C HIS A 382 -13.10 -14.97 0.14
N ALA A 383 -12.11 -14.31 -0.45
CA ALA A 383 -10.83 -14.93 -0.77
C ALA A 383 -10.06 -15.37 0.50
N LEU A 384 -10.06 -14.54 1.55
CA LEU A 384 -9.42 -14.89 2.83
C LEU A 384 -10.11 -16.10 3.49
N LYS A 385 -11.44 -16.19 3.43
CA LYS A 385 -12.17 -17.37 3.91
C LYS A 385 -11.82 -18.62 3.09
N ALA A 386 -11.74 -18.49 1.76
CA ALA A 386 -11.38 -19.61 0.88
C ALA A 386 -9.97 -20.14 1.17
N MET A 387 -9.00 -19.26 1.41
CA MET A 387 -7.63 -19.66 1.82
C MET A 387 -7.62 -20.45 3.13
N ARG A 388 -8.38 -20.01 4.13
CA ARG A 388 -8.47 -20.70 5.42
C ARG A 388 -9.11 -22.09 5.30
N ILE A 389 -10.02 -22.30 4.37
CA ILE A 389 -10.62 -23.61 4.08
C ILE A 389 -9.60 -24.51 3.38
N GLY A 390 -8.75 -23.96 2.49
CA GLY A 390 -7.69 -24.72 1.80
C GLY A 390 -6.50 -25.11 2.68
N VAL A 391 -6.26 -24.40 3.79
CA VAL A 391 -5.15 -24.68 4.75
C VAL A 391 -5.61 -25.62 5.89
N ALA A 392 -6.89 -26.01 5.94
CA ALA A 392 -7.28 -27.12 6.80
C ALA A 392 -6.45 -28.34 6.39
N THR A 393 -5.32 -28.52 7.12
CA THR A 393 -4.52 -29.75 7.14
C THR A 393 -5.40 -30.94 6.88
N GLU A 394 -4.85 -31.99 6.23
CA GLU A 394 -5.41 -33.35 6.07
C GLU A 394 -5.93 -33.95 7.39
N THR A 395 -6.80 -33.27 8.08
CA THR A 395 -7.72 -33.87 9.02
C THR A 395 -8.80 -34.48 8.15
N GLU A 396 -8.94 -35.80 8.25
CA GLU A 396 -9.98 -36.57 7.61
C GLU A 396 -11.24 -35.73 7.47
N ILE A 397 -11.56 -35.28 6.22
CA ILE A 397 -12.77 -34.53 5.96
C ILE A 397 -13.91 -35.51 6.21
N ASN A 398 -14.50 -35.40 7.38
CA ASN A 398 -15.75 -36.15 7.63
C ASN A 398 -16.82 -35.51 6.78
N LEU A 399 -17.04 -36.12 5.61
CA LEU A 399 -17.97 -35.63 4.58
C LEU A 399 -19.36 -35.39 5.17
N ASP A 400 -19.81 -36.27 6.08
CA ASP A 400 -21.13 -36.14 6.70
C ASP A 400 -21.21 -34.92 7.62
N LYS A 401 -20.13 -34.60 8.36
CA LYS A 401 -20.07 -33.40 9.20
C LYS A 401 -20.08 -32.13 8.33
N TYR A 402 -19.28 -32.10 7.28
CA TYR A 402 -19.19 -30.96 6.36
C TYR A 402 -20.52 -30.70 5.62
N LEU A 403 -21.14 -31.76 5.10
CA LEU A 403 -22.46 -31.66 4.48
C LEU A 403 -23.53 -31.24 5.47
N GLY A 404 -23.43 -31.68 6.72
CA GLY A 404 -24.33 -31.25 7.80
C GLY A 404 -24.22 -29.78 8.14
N GLU A 405 -23.02 -29.21 8.19
CA GLU A 405 -22.76 -27.78 8.40
C GLU A 405 -23.34 -26.90 7.28
N ILE A 406 -23.12 -27.28 6.03
CA ILE A 406 -23.70 -26.59 4.86
C ILE A 406 -25.23 -26.69 4.86
N GLU A 407 -25.76 -27.86 5.18
CA GLU A 407 -27.22 -28.08 5.22
C GLU A 407 -27.86 -27.24 6.34
N ALA A 408 -27.24 -27.15 7.52
CA ALA A 408 -27.69 -26.31 8.62
C ALA A 408 -27.71 -24.84 8.24
N GLU A 409 -26.68 -24.37 7.55
CA GLU A 409 -26.61 -22.97 7.08
C GLU A 409 -27.69 -22.66 6.04
N LEU A 410 -27.92 -23.52 5.06
CA LEU A 410 -28.96 -23.36 4.06
C LEU A 410 -30.36 -23.35 4.69
N VAL A 411 -30.62 -24.24 5.67
CA VAL A 411 -31.88 -24.27 6.40
C VAL A 411 -32.08 -22.97 7.20
N SER A 412 -31.05 -22.51 7.89
CA SER A 412 -31.08 -21.25 8.65
C SER A 412 -31.35 -20.03 7.75
N ARG A 413 -30.67 -19.92 6.61
CA ARG A 413 -30.89 -18.84 5.62
C ARG A 413 -32.33 -18.87 5.07
N ALA A 414 -32.83 -20.05 4.71
CA ALA A 414 -34.19 -20.20 4.18
C ALA A 414 -35.25 -19.84 5.23
N LEU A 415 -35.04 -20.18 6.51
CA LEU A 415 -35.93 -19.80 7.61
C LEU A 415 -35.92 -18.28 7.84
N LYS A 416 -34.76 -17.63 7.83
CA LYS A 416 -34.64 -16.16 7.95
C LYS A 416 -35.34 -15.47 6.77
N GLN A 417 -35.12 -15.92 5.54
CA GLN A 417 -35.76 -15.36 4.33
C GLN A 417 -37.28 -15.58 4.32
N ALA A 418 -37.76 -16.70 4.89
CA ALA A 418 -39.18 -17.00 5.04
C ALA A 418 -39.80 -16.35 6.30
N LYS A 419 -39.07 -15.54 7.07
CA LYS A 419 -39.48 -14.92 8.34
C LYS A 419 -40.11 -15.97 9.30
N GLY A 420 -39.42 -17.09 9.52
CA GLY A 420 -39.88 -18.18 10.37
C GLY A 420 -40.95 -19.11 9.79
N ASN A 421 -41.51 -18.80 8.60
CA ASN A 421 -42.58 -19.63 8.02
C ASN A 421 -42.02 -20.93 7.41
N LYS A 422 -42.17 -22.03 8.16
CA LYS A 422 -41.65 -23.39 7.82
C LYS A 422 -42.18 -23.93 6.48
N THR A 423 -43.39 -23.53 6.09
CA THR A 423 -43.99 -23.95 4.78
C THR A 423 -43.38 -23.18 3.61
N LYS A 424 -43.07 -21.88 3.83
CA LYS A 424 -42.43 -21.06 2.80
C LYS A 424 -40.94 -21.41 2.66
N ALA A 425 -40.25 -21.69 3.75
CA ALA A 425 -38.87 -22.16 3.78
C ALA A 425 -38.71 -23.53 3.08
N SER A 426 -39.63 -24.47 3.27
CA SER A 426 -39.58 -25.77 2.60
C SER A 426 -39.70 -25.65 1.07
N LYS A 427 -40.52 -24.70 0.59
CA LYS A 427 -40.64 -24.41 -0.85
C LYS A 427 -39.37 -23.76 -1.41
N LEU A 428 -38.72 -22.85 -0.66
CA LEU A 428 -37.47 -22.22 -1.05
C LEU A 428 -36.33 -23.25 -1.21
N LEU A 429 -36.29 -24.23 -0.32
CA LEU A 429 -35.29 -25.30 -0.34
C LEU A 429 -35.64 -26.48 -1.25
N GLY A 430 -36.82 -26.50 -1.87
CA GLY A 430 -37.25 -27.63 -2.74
C GLY A 430 -37.44 -28.94 -1.98
N VAL A 431 -37.68 -28.89 -0.63
CA VAL A 431 -37.87 -30.08 0.19
C VAL A 431 -39.27 -30.15 0.79
N SER A 432 -39.70 -31.38 1.15
CA SER A 432 -41.01 -31.54 1.80
C SER A 432 -40.97 -30.94 3.23
N ARG A 433 -42.09 -30.37 3.69
CA ARG A 433 -42.24 -29.80 5.02
C ARG A 433 -41.82 -30.76 6.16
N PRO A 434 -42.22 -32.06 6.16
CA PRO A 434 -41.75 -33.00 7.16
C PRO A 434 -40.25 -33.23 7.16
N LYS A 435 -39.60 -33.21 6.00
CA LYS A 435 -38.13 -33.32 5.89
C LYS A 435 -37.45 -32.09 6.49
N LEU A 436 -37.95 -30.89 6.20
CA LEU A 436 -37.44 -29.66 6.79
C LEU A 436 -37.57 -29.66 8.31
N LEU A 437 -38.70 -30.06 8.88
CA LEU A 437 -38.91 -30.13 10.34
C LEU A 437 -37.93 -31.07 11.01
N ARG A 438 -37.68 -32.26 10.45
CA ARG A 438 -36.67 -33.20 10.97
C ARG A 438 -35.26 -32.58 10.95
N ARG A 439 -34.92 -31.80 9.92
CA ARG A 439 -33.61 -31.13 9.81
C ARG A 439 -33.48 -29.97 10.81
N ILE A 440 -34.52 -29.18 11.03
CA ILE A 440 -34.56 -28.13 12.06
C ILE A 440 -34.32 -28.72 13.46
N GLN A 441 -34.95 -29.84 13.78
CA GLN A 441 -34.78 -30.54 15.07
C GLN A 441 -33.35 -31.13 15.16
N PHE A 442 -32.85 -31.76 14.10
CA PHE A 442 -31.53 -32.35 14.07
C PHE A 442 -30.40 -31.33 14.30
N PHE A 443 -30.54 -30.14 13.74
CA PHE A 443 -29.55 -29.06 13.88
C PHE A 443 -29.84 -28.09 15.02
N ASN A 444 -30.86 -28.34 15.84
CA ASN A 444 -31.31 -27.47 16.99
C ASN A 444 -31.46 -25.97 16.61
N LEU A 445 -32.02 -25.69 15.42
CA LEU A 445 -32.18 -24.32 14.92
C LEU A 445 -33.43 -23.58 15.48
N GLU A 446 -34.24 -24.21 16.35
CA GLU A 446 -35.42 -23.59 16.93
C GLU A 446 -35.12 -22.58 18.04
N THR A 447 -33.98 -22.70 18.73
CA THR A 447 -33.61 -21.85 19.86
C THR A 447 -33.07 -20.46 19.48
N SER A 448 -32.81 -20.19 18.22
CA SER A 448 -32.22 -18.90 17.78
C SER A 448 -33.24 -17.90 17.19
N LEU A 449 -34.52 -18.28 17.07
CA LEU A 449 -35.58 -17.42 16.50
C LEU A 449 -36.58 -16.91 17.51
N ASP A 450 -36.68 -17.55 18.72
CA ASP A 450 -37.61 -17.15 19.75
C ASP A 450 -37.06 -16.10 20.74
N THR A 451 -35.77 -15.75 20.66
CA THR A 451 -35.15 -14.76 21.59
C THR A 451 -35.25 -13.32 21.09
N SER A 452 -35.86 -13.04 19.95
CA SER A 452 -36.00 -11.66 19.43
C SER A 452 -37.40 -11.07 19.49
N GLU A 453 -38.39 -11.79 20.02
CA GLU A 453 -39.77 -11.28 20.18
C GLU A 453 -40.24 -11.10 21.65
N GLU A 454 -39.44 -11.47 22.67
CA GLU A 454 -39.84 -11.30 24.11
C GLU A 454 -39.29 -10.03 24.80
N ILE A 455 -38.67 -9.08 24.08
CA ILE A 455 -38.21 -7.80 24.70
C ILE A 455 -39.06 -6.59 24.25
N SER A 456 -40.29 -6.83 23.83
CA SER A 456 -41.23 -5.70 23.60
C SER A 456 -42.65 -6.02 24.07
N GLY A 457 -42.81 -6.28 25.32
CA GLY A 457 -44.13 -6.39 25.90
C GLY A 457 -44.07 -6.89 27.33
N GLU A 458 -44.03 -5.97 28.24
CA GLU A 458 -44.61 -5.98 29.58
C GLU A 458 -43.78 -5.19 30.59
N LEU A 459 -43.93 -3.88 30.47
CA LEU A 459 -43.90 -2.99 31.62
C LEU A 459 -45.36 -2.77 31.98
N ASP A 460 -45.94 -3.59 32.84
CA ASP A 460 -47.00 -3.08 33.73
C ASP A 460 -47.09 -3.91 35.02
N SER A 461 -46.92 -3.15 36.02
CA SER A 461 -47.40 -3.19 37.40
C SER A 461 -47.83 -4.54 38.05
N SER A 462 -47.34 -4.63 39.21
CA SER A 462 -47.89 -5.19 40.45
C SER A 462 -47.17 -6.40 41.04
N ALA A 463 -46.52 -6.17 42.07
CA ALA A 463 -46.71 -6.76 43.39
C ALA A 463 -45.41 -6.84 44.18
N PHE A 464 -45.16 -5.81 44.91
CA PHE A 464 -44.73 -5.91 46.31
C PHE A 464 -45.57 -6.95 47.03
N LYS A 465 -44.96 -8.01 47.55
CA LYS A 465 -45.18 -8.50 48.87
C LYS A 465 -44.48 -9.83 49.15
N GLU A 466 -43.75 -9.75 50.22
CA GLU A 466 -43.61 -10.75 51.32
C GLU A 466 -42.53 -11.86 51.15
N LEU A 467 -41.55 -11.65 52.02
CA LEU A 467 -41.20 -12.45 53.22
C LEU A 467 -40.33 -13.66 52.97
N LYS A 468 -39.28 -13.71 53.48
CA LYS A 468 -38.51 -13.86 54.69
C LYS A 468 -37.12 -14.23 54.45
#